data_e314904ead68c3a73906211938bbb434
#
_entry.id   e314904ead68c3a73906211938bbb434
#
_cell.length_a   1.000
_cell.length_b   1.000
_cell.length_c   1.000
_cell.angle_alpha   90.00
_cell.angle_beta   90.00
_cell.angle_gamma   90.00
#
_symmetry.space_group_name_H-M   'P 1'
#
loop_
_entity.id
_entity.type
_entity.pdbx_description
1 polymer ?
#
loop_
_entity_poly.entity_id
_entity_poly.type
_entity_poly.pdbx_seq_one_letter_code
_entity_poly.pdbx_strand_id
1 'polypeptide(L)'
;MDAVKLAFSPCPNDTFVFHAWAHGLIEGAPRTEITYADIDVTNTAAERGEFDVVKVSYAALPWLLEQYTLLPAGGALGRGCGPLVLTRGDVSSLDGRTVAVPSERSTAYLLFRLWAAGQRPARIEVVPFTQIMPAVRDGR
;
A
#
# COMPACT_ATOMS: atom_id res chain seq x y z
N MET A 1 30.62 2.17 -4.75
CA MET A 1 29.21 2.61 -4.90
C MET A 1 28.49 2.20 -3.63
N ASP A 2 27.79 3.13 -3.01
CA ASP A 2 26.97 2.85 -1.83
C ASP A 2 25.86 1.89 -2.19
N ALA A 3 25.34 1.15 -1.20
CA ALA A 3 24.24 0.22 -1.42
C ALA A 3 22.96 1.01 -1.72
N VAL A 4 22.13 0.49 -2.62
CA VAL A 4 20.80 1.05 -2.95
C VAL A 4 19.84 0.79 -1.78
N LYS A 5 19.28 1.83 -1.22
CA LYS A 5 18.23 1.72 -0.19
C LYS A 5 16.92 1.30 -0.84
N LEU A 6 16.53 0.05 -0.63
CA LEU A 6 15.36 -0.58 -1.24
C LEU A 6 14.30 -0.87 -0.18
N ALA A 7 13.07 -0.37 -0.36
CA ALA A 7 11.97 -0.67 0.53
C ALA A 7 10.76 -1.27 -0.18
N PHE A 8 10.20 -2.32 0.40
CA PHE A 8 8.98 -2.98 -0.09
C PHE A 8 8.28 -3.76 1.04
N SER A 9 7.03 -4.18 0.79
CA SER A 9 6.26 -4.88 1.81
C SER A 9 6.70 -6.34 1.97
N PRO A 10 6.51 -6.95 3.14
CA PRO A 10 6.78 -8.37 3.34
C PRO A 10 5.74 -9.29 2.68
N CYS A 11 4.81 -8.73 1.88
CA CYS A 11 3.79 -9.50 1.17
C CYS A 11 4.41 -10.44 0.12
N PRO A 12 3.80 -11.61 -0.14
CA PRO A 12 4.35 -12.60 -1.08
C PRO A 12 4.60 -12.09 -2.50
N ASN A 13 3.76 -11.18 -3.00
CA ASN A 13 3.95 -10.58 -4.33
C ASN A 13 5.21 -9.71 -4.39
N ASP A 14 5.48 -8.89 -3.38
CA ASP A 14 6.64 -8.02 -3.35
C ASP A 14 7.92 -8.83 -3.09
N THR A 15 7.90 -9.73 -2.12
CA THR A 15 9.04 -10.61 -1.84
C THR A 15 9.39 -11.50 -3.02
N PHE A 16 8.42 -11.95 -3.82
CA PHE A 16 8.66 -12.67 -5.06
C PHE A 16 9.38 -11.79 -6.11
N VAL A 17 8.86 -10.59 -6.35
CA VAL A 17 9.41 -9.67 -7.37
C VAL A 17 10.84 -9.25 -7.04
N PHE A 18 11.12 -8.92 -5.80
CA PHE A 18 12.43 -8.40 -5.38
C PHE A 18 13.41 -9.49 -4.93
N HIS A 19 13.01 -10.77 -4.90
CA HIS A 19 13.81 -11.88 -4.36
C HIS A 19 15.24 -11.91 -4.91
N ALA A 20 15.38 -11.94 -6.22
CA ALA A 20 16.68 -12.11 -6.84
C ALA A 20 17.62 -10.95 -6.56
N TRP A 21 17.12 -9.72 -6.57
CA TRP A 21 17.92 -8.54 -6.26
C TRP A 21 18.26 -8.46 -4.77
N ALA A 22 17.28 -8.71 -3.91
CA ALA A 22 17.44 -8.71 -2.47
C ALA A 22 18.48 -9.71 -1.95
N HIS A 23 18.63 -10.82 -2.65
CA HIS A 23 19.60 -11.89 -2.30
C HIS A 23 20.89 -11.84 -3.14
N GLY A 24 21.11 -10.80 -3.95
CA GLY A 24 22.33 -10.64 -4.74
C GLY A 24 22.48 -11.71 -5.84
N LEU A 25 21.37 -12.25 -6.35
CA LEU A 25 21.35 -13.29 -7.38
C LEU A 25 21.42 -12.74 -8.81
N ILE A 26 21.45 -11.40 -8.97
CA ILE A 26 21.54 -10.74 -10.27
C ILE A 26 22.97 -10.26 -10.47
N GLU A 27 23.69 -10.86 -11.42
CA GLU A 27 25.05 -10.46 -11.74
C GLU A 27 25.10 -8.99 -12.22
N GLY A 28 26.03 -8.22 -11.69
CA GLY A 28 26.20 -6.79 -12.04
C GLY A 28 25.18 -5.84 -11.42
N ALA A 29 24.16 -6.34 -10.72
CA ALA A 29 23.22 -5.46 -10.01
C ALA A 29 23.89 -4.79 -8.79
N PRO A 30 23.53 -3.55 -8.47
CA PRO A 30 24.03 -2.90 -7.26
C PRO A 30 23.57 -3.65 -6.00
N ARG A 31 24.42 -3.59 -4.95
CA ARG A 31 24.05 -4.12 -3.62
C ARG A 31 22.87 -3.33 -3.06
N THR A 32 22.05 -3.99 -2.27
CA THR A 32 20.87 -3.40 -1.65
C THR A 32 20.98 -3.37 -0.12
N GLU A 33 20.46 -2.30 0.47
CA GLU A 33 20.09 -2.21 1.87
C GLU A 33 18.55 -2.27 1.94
N ILE A 34 18.01 -3.37 2.51
CA ILE A 34 16.59 -3.67 2.39
C ILE A 34 15.85 -3.28 3.66
N THR A 35 14.73 -2.58 3.48
CA THR A 35 13.75 -2.30 4.51
C THR A 35 12.42 -2.97 4.17
N TYR A 36 11.96 -3.87 5.04
CA TYR A 36 10.62 -4.44 4.95
C TYR A 36 9.65 -3.60 5.78
N ALA A 37 8.64 -3.04 5.13
CA ALA A 37 7.62 -2.25 5.81
C ALA A 37 6.28 -2.32 5.07
N ASP A 38 5.19 -2.16 5.81
CA ASP A 38 3.86 -2.11 5.22
C ASP A 38 3.70 -0.90 4.28
N ILE A 39 2.73 -0.98 3.37
CA ILE A 39 2.56 -0.02 2.27
C ILE A 39 2.27 1.40 2.75
N ASP A 40 1.64 1.58 3.90
CA ASP A 40 1.41 2.88 4.52
C ASP A 40 2.73 3.54 4.96
N VAL A 41 3.63 2.74 5.52
CA VAL A 41 4.98 3.17 5.93
C VAL A 41 5.82 3.53 4.71
N THR A 42 5.84 2.66 3.67
CA THR A 42 6.64 2.92 2.47
C THR A 42 6.11 4.12 1.67
N ASN A 43 4.79 4.31 1.57
CA ASN A 43 4.21 5.51 0.97
C ASN A 43 4.66 6.79 1.70
N THR A 44 4.63 6.79 3.04
CA THR A 44 5.02 7.95 3.85
C THR A 44 6.54 8.22 3.77
N ALA A 45 7.36 7.18 3.81
CA ALA A 45 8.81 7.30 3.70
C ALA A 45 9.25 7.78 2.31
N ALA A 46 8.54 7.34 1.25
CA ALA A 46 8.76 7.83 -0.11
C ALA A 46 8.53 9.35 -0.23
N GLU A 47 7.50 9.91 0.40
CA GLU A 47 7.27 11.36 0.40
C GLU A 47 8.41 12.15 1.04
N ARG A 48 9.16 11.52 1.94
CA ARG A 48 10.35 12.11 2.59
C ARG A 48 11.65 11.86 1.86
N GLY A 49 11.61 11.12 0.73
CA GLY A 49 12.82 10.78 -0.02
C GLY A 49 13.78 9.85 0.72
N GLU A 50 13.28 8.97 1.59
CA GLU A 50 14.13 8.14 2.46
C GLU A 50 14.79 6.96 1.74
N PHE A 51 14.30 6.58 0.55
CA PHE A 51 14.76 5.42 -0.21
C PHE A 51 15.11 5.77 -1.65
N ASP A 52 16.06 5.05 -2.23
CA ASP A 52 16.44 5.19 -3.64
C ASP A 52 15.43 4.44 -4.54
N VAL A 53 14.98 3.27 -4.10
CA VAL A 53 13.95 2.47 -4.77
C VAL A 53 12.92 2.03 -3.74
N VAL A 54 11.64 2.28 -4.01
CA VAL A 54 10.58 2.00 -3.05
C VAL A 54 9.32 1.51 -3.73
N LYS A 55 8.71 0.47 -3.15
CA LYS A 55 7.39 -0.01 -3.57
C LYS A 55 6.33 0.84 -2.90
N VAL A 56 5.46 1.45 -3.73
CA VAL A 56 4.40 2.35 -3.27
C VAL A 56 3.05 1.98 -3.89
N SER A 57 1.98 2.50 -3.32
CA SER A 57 0.65 2.42 -3.91
C SER A 57 0.57 3.26 -5.19
N TYR A 58 -0.08 2.77 -6.25
CA TYR A 58 -0.35 3.59 -7.44
C TYR A 58 -1.09 4.88 -7.10
N ALA A 59 -1.98 4.86 -6.11
CA ALA A 59 -2.68 6.05 -5.66
C ALA A 59 -1.76 7.11 -5.03
N ALA A 60 -0.57 6.74 -4.56
CA ALA A 60 0.40 7.67 -3.99
C ALA A 60 1.23 8.42 -5.05
N LEU A 61 1.27 7.93 -6.30
CA LEU A 61 2.12 8.50 -7.36
C LEU A 61 1.98 10.01 -7.56
N PRO A 62 0.77 10.63 -7.52
CA PRO A 62 0.66 12.08 -7.74
C PRO A 62 1.50 12.93 -6.78
N TRP A 63 1.81 12.41 -5.59
CA TRP A 63 2.65 13.11 -4.60
C TRP A 63 4.14 12.79 -4.73
N LEU A 64 4.50 11.80 -5.54
CA LEU A 64 5.87 11.26 -5.61
C LEU A 64 6.60 11.58 -6.91
N LEU A 65 5.88 11.87 -8.00
CA LEU A 65 6.46 12.03 -9.34
C LEU A 65 7.38 13.25 -9.49
N GLU A 66 7.38 14.19 -8.55
CA GLU A 66 8.37 15.27 -8.53
C GLU A 66 9.75 14.80 -8.05
N GLN A 67 9.82 13.74 -7.25
CA GLN A 67 11.04 13.23 -6.64
C GLN A 67 11.48 11.87 -7.21
N TYR A 68 10.52 11.08 -7.71
CA TYR A 68 10.73 9.72 -8.17
C TYR A 68 10.29 9.52 -9.62
N THR A 69 10.95 8.59 -10.29
CA THR A 69 10.52 8.08 -11.59
C THR A 69 9.85 6.73 -11.42
N LEU A 70 8.69 6.53 -12.02
CA LEU A 70 8.02 5.22 -12.04
C LEU A 70 8.80 4.26 -12.94
N LEU A 71 9.25 3.15 -12.37
CA LEU A 71 9.89 2.09 -13.12
C LEU A 71 8.83 1.23 -13.84
N PRO A 72 9.09 0.78 -15.08
CA PRO A 72 8.17 -0.07 -15.84
C PRO A 72 8.22 -1.55 -15.38
N ALA A 73 8.57 -1.79 -14.13
CA ALA A 73 8.75 -3.11 -13.52
C ALA A 73 8.32 -3.09 -12.06
N GLY A 74 8.11 -4.26 -11.46
CA GLY A 74 7.82 -4.41 -10.04
C GLY A 74 6.37 -4.08 -9.64
N GLY A 75 5.49 -3.76 -10.59
CA GLY A 75 4.08 -3.53 -10.30
C GLY A 75 3.31 -4.82 -10.05
N ALA A 76 2.31 -4.79 -9.16
CA ALA A 76 1.35 -5.86 -8.96
C ALA A 76 -0.01 -5.45 -9.51
N LEU A 77 -0.60 -6.26 -10.38
CA LEU A 77 -1.91 -6.04 -10.99
C LEU A 77 -2.85 -7.19 -10.64
N GLY A 78 -3.96 -6.87 -9.99
CA GLY A 78 -5.07 -7.81 -9.77
C GLY A 78 -6.16 -7.62 -10.82
N ARG A 79 -6.63 -8.71 -11.43
CA ARG A 79 -7.79 -8.71 -12.33
C ARG A 79 -8.88 -9.60 -11.73
N GLY A 80 -10.11 -9.07 -11.64
CA GLY A 80 -11.23 -9.79 -11.01
C GLY A 80 -11.07 -10.00 -9.50
N CYS A 81 -10.05 -9.43 -8.88
CA CYS A 81 -9.82 -9.39 -7.45
C CYS A 81 -9.45 -7.96 -7.07
N GLY A 82 -10.28 -7.30 -6.33
CA GLY A 82 -10.05 -5.94 -5.84
C GLY A 82 -10.01 -5.89 -4.32
N PRO A 83 -9.84 -4.71 -3.74
CA PRO A 83 -10.04 -4.54 -2.32
C PRO A 83 -11.49 -4.90 -1.96
N LEU A 84 -11.67 -5.46 -0.77
CA LEU A 84 -12.98 -5.87 -0.26
C LEU A 84 -13.41 -4.88 0.83
N VAL A 85 -14.70 -4.54 0.83
CA VAL A 85 -15.34 -3.85 1.95
C VAL A 85 -15.90 -4.91 2.88
N LEU A 86 -15.37 -4.98 4.09
CA LEU A 86 -15.80 -5.94 5.11
C LEU A 86 -16.74 -5.24 6.09
N THR A 87 -17.84 -5.91 6.42
CA THR A 87 -18.83 -5.40 7.36
C THR A 87 -19.16 -6.44 8.40
N ARG A 88 -19.65 -5.99 9.55
CA ARG A 88 -20.27 -6.86 10.56
C ARG A 88 -21.76 -6.92 10.30
N GLY A 89 -22.23 -8.07 9.81
CA GLY A 89 -23.63 -8.25 9.41
C GLY A 89 -23.97 -7.53 8.11
N ASP A 90 -25.24 -7.49 7.77
CA ASP A 90 -25.76 -6.86 6.57
C ASP A 90 -25.76 -5.34 6.73
N VAL A 91 -25.07 -4.65 5.81
CA VAL A 91 -24.95 -3.20 5.79
C VAL A 91 -25.37 -2.69 4.43
N SER A 92 -26.50 -1.99 4.37
CA SER A 92 -27.06 -1.42 3.15
C SER A 92 -26.52 -0.03 2.81
N SER A 93 -25.95 0.70 3.81
CA SER A 93 -25.38 2.04 3.66
C SER A 93 -24.18 2.22 4.58
N LEU A 94 -23.21 3.03 4.14
CA LEU A 94 -22.08 3.47 4.94
C LEU A 94 -22.36 4.82 5.62
N ASP A 95 -23.52 5.42 5.43
CA ASP A 95 -23.85 6.71 6.02
C ASP A 95 -23.79 6.67 7.55
N GLY A 96 -23.08 7.62 8.12
CA GLY A 96 -22.89 7.71 9.56
C GLY A 96 -21.95 6.65 10.19
N ARG A 97 -21.32 5.78 9.39
CA ARG A 97 -20.42 4.72 9.89
C ARG A 97 -18.97 5.16 9.87
N THR A 98 -18.15 4.53 10.70
CA THR A 98 -16.71 4.62 10.63
C THR A 98 -16.19 3.59 9.63
N VAL A 99 -15.26 4.00 8.77
CA VAL A 99 -14.59 3.12 7.80
C VAL A 99 -13.10 3.08 8.12
N ALA A 100 -12.59 1.90 8.41
CA ALA A 100 -11.17 1.67 8.67
C ALA A 100 -10.42 1.40 7.36
N VAL A 101 -9.31 2.10 7.14
CA VAL A 101 -8.45 1.95 5.96
C VAL A 101 -6.98 1.86 6.37
N PRO A 102 -6.12 1.17 5.59
CA PRO A 102 -4.70 1.05 5.95
C PRO A 102 -3.92 2.36 5.72
N SER A 103 -4.35 3.17 4.75
CA SER A 103 -3.74 4.46 4.42
C SER A 103 -4.68 5.23 3.50
N GLU A 104 -4.75 6.54 3.67
CA GLU A 104 -5.49 7.42 2.75
C GLU A 104 -4.82 7.54 1.38
N ARG A 105 -3.57 7.13 1.24
CA ARG A 105 -2.82 7.07 -0.03
C ARG A 105 -2.79 5.68 -0.66
N SER A 106 -3.47 4.70 -0.06
CA SER A 106 -3.56 3.36 -0.65
C SER A 106 -4.48 3.33 -1.87
N THR A 107 -4.14 2.48 -2.84
CA THR A 107 -5.01 2.22 -3.99
C THR A 107 -6.36 1.65 -3.54
N ALA A 108 -6.39 0.87 -2.46
CA ALA A 108 -7.63 0.37 -1.87
C ALA A 108 -8.56 1.50 -1.43
N TYR A 109 -8.02 2.54 -0.78
CA TYR A 109 -8.81 3.69 -0.38
C TYR A 109 -9.29 4.52 -1.56
N LEU A 110 -8.45 4.73 -2.58
CA LEU A 110 -8.86 5.39 -3.81
C LEU A 110 -10.05 4.68 -4.46
N LEU A 111 -9.96 3.36 -4.63
CA LEU A 111 -11.04 2.54 -5.21
C LEU A 111 -12.29 2.55 -4.32
N PHE A 112 -12.12 2.50 -3.00
CA PHE A 112 -13.22 2.65 -2.05
C PHE A 112 -13.94 3.99 -2.26
N ARG A 113 -13.24 5.10 -2.36
CA ARG A 113 -13.85 6.43 -2.58
C ARG A 113 -14.61 6.51 -3.89
N LEU A 114 -14.10 5.89 -4.95
CA LEU A 114 -14.78 5.84 -6.24
C LEU A 114 -16.05 5.00 -6.18
N TRP A 115 -15.98 3.84 -5.52
CA TRP A 115 -17.13 2.95 -5.34
C TRP A 115 -18.18 3.52 -4.40
N ALA A 116 -17.77 4.17 -3.30
CA ALA A 116 -18.65 4.75 -2.30
C ALA A 116 -19.15 6.16 -2.67
N ALA A 117 -19.02 6.58 -3.93
CA ALA A 117 -19.48 7.88 -4.39
C ALA A 117 -20.98 8.08 -4.07
N GLY A 118 -21.28 9.12 -3.30
CA GLY A 118 -22.65 9.41 -2.85
C GLY A 118 -22.99 8.89 -1.45
N GLN A 119 -22.18 8.03 -0.85
CA GLN A 119 -22.31 7.64 0.55
C GLN A 119 -21.52 8.59 1.46
N ARG A 120 -21.97 8.75 2.68
CA ARG A 120 -21.40 9.71 3.65
C ARG A 120 -20.99 9.03 4.95
N PRO A 121 -19.87 8.29 4.97
CA PRO A 121 -19.34 7.78 6.23
C PRO A 121 -19.07 8.94 7.19
N ALA A 122 -19.33 8.76 8.47
CA ALA A 122 -19.08 9.77 9.48
C ALA A 122 -17.58 10.03 9.68
N ARG A 123 -16.77 8.98 9.49
CA ARG A 123 -15.33 9.03 9.73
C ARG A 123 -14.58 8.01 8.88
N ILE A 124 -13.42 8.41 8.37
CA ILE A 124 -12.38 7.52 7.88
C ILE A 124 -11.31 7.40 8.97
N GLU A 125 -10.96 6.19 9.35
CA GLU A 125 -9.97 5.90 10.36
C GLU A 125 -8.82 5.11 9.76
N VAL A 126 -7.60 5.65 9.86
CA VAL A 126 -6.38 4.95 9.43
C VAL A 126 -5.95 4.02 10.56
N VAL A 127 -5.88 2.73 10.27
CA VAL A 127 -5.42 1.70 11.20
C VAL A 127 -4.45 0.75 10.51
N PRO A 128 -3.48 0.15 11.22
CA PRO A 128 -2.58 -0.85 10.65
C PRO A 128 -3.37 -1.96 9.95
N PHE A 129 -2.88 -2.40 8.78
CA PHE A 129 -3.59 -3.37 7.93
C PHE A 129 -4.04 -4.62 8.70
N THR A 130 -3.19 -5.15 9.57
CA THR A 130 -3.47 -6.33 10.40
C THR A 130 -4.55 -6.10 11.45
N GLN A 131 -4.89 -4.85 11.74
CA GLN A 131 -5.90 -4.50 12.76
C GLN A 131 -7.27 -4.18 12.15
N ILE A 132 -7.40 -4.03 10.84
CA ILE A 132 -8.67 -3.70 10.18
C ILE A 132 -9.73 -4.79 10.46
N MET A 133 -9.41 -6.07 10.17
CA MET A 133 -10.35 -7.16 10.40
C MET A 133 -10.74 -7.34 11.87
N PRO A 134 -9.79 -7.31 12.83
CA PRO A 134 -10.13 -7.29 14.24
C PRO A 134 -11.05 -6.12 14.64
N ALA A 135 -10.77 -4.89 14.15
CA ALA A 135 -11.59 -3.73 14.45
C ALA A 135 -13.04 -3.90 13.96
N VAL A 136 -13.24 -4.40 12.74
CA VAL A 136 -14.57 -4.68 12.19
C VAL A 136 -15.29 -5.75 13.01
N ARG A 137 -14.61 -6.87 13.34
CA ARG A 137 -15.15 -7.93 14.17
C ARG A 137 -15.62 -7.41 15.55
N ASP A 138 -14.82 -6.56 16.17
CA ASP A 138 -15.07 -6.01 17.50
C ASP A 138 -16.07 -4.85 17.50
N GLY A 139 -16.51 -4.39 16.31
CA GLY A 139 -17.51 -3.32 16.14
C GLY A 139 -16.97 -1.91 16.39
N ARG A 140 -15.67 -1.75 16.16
CA ARG A 140 -14.99 -0.45 16.25
C ARG A 140 -15.01 0.26 14.92
#